data_ee4b50607691e4222601909e1c2c0037
#
_entry.id   ee4b50607691e4222601909e1c2c0037
#
_cell.length_a   1.000
_cell.length_b   1.000
_cell.length_c   1.000
_cell.angle_alpha   90.00
_cell.angle_beta   90.00
_cell.angle_gamma   90.00
#
_symmetry.space_group_name_H-M   'P 1'
#
loop_
_entity.id
_entity.type
_entity.pdbx_description
1 polymer ?
#
loop_
_entity_poly.entity_id
_entity_poly.type
_entity_poly.pdbx_seq_one_letter_code
_entity_poly.pdbx_strand_id
1 'polypeptide(L)'
;MIKQNRIISIVLIIGLSASLSAAKAPSDLTQADCRAIFPGANSSEKIRTLESGVLWTEAWEQGAWGPAEEFLGYVFLKPLQHEGKTIGVLVGMTNTGVISKVSVKGLDGVDEAFLAQFRGKTTQGSFDLMRTPEDLLVVPAKIRAMQGNLALSASIAQGVKEIAAAANKVVK
;
A
#
# COMPACT_ATOMS: atom_id res chain seq x y z
N MET A 1 2.37 -44.47 -64.08
CA MET A 1 1.54 -43.36 -63.53
C MET A 1 1.51 -43.44 -62.05
N ILE A 2 2.35 -42.66 -61.37
CA ILE A 2 2.48 -42.66 -59.87
C ILE A 2 1.80 -41.38 -59.39
N LYS A 3 0.68 -41.54 -58.67
CA LYS A 3 -0.04 -40.44 -58.03
C LYS A 3 0.69 -40.05 -56.75
N GLN A 4 1.30 -38.88 -56.69
CA GLN A 4 1.83 -38.26 -55.46
C GLN A 4 0.66 -37.70 -54.62
N ASN A 5 0.42 -38.32 -53.46
CA ASN A 5 -0.43 -37.74 -52.41
C ASN A 5 0.36 -36.69 -51.63
N ARG A 6 -0.03 -35.42 -51.76
CA ARG A 6 0.48 -34.31 -50.95
C ARG A 6 -0.30 -34.31 -49.61
N ILE A 7 0.39 -34.69 -48.56
CA ILE A 7 -0.08 -34.51 -47.19
C ILE A 7 0.14 -33.05 -46.79
N ILE A 8 -0.93 -32.29 -46.62
CA ILE A 8 -0.89 -30.92 -46.11
C ILE A 8 -0.90 -31.03 -44.60
N SER A 9 0.26 -30.80 -43.99
CA SER A 9 0.36 -30.67 -42.51
C SER A 9 -0.12 -29.27 -42.10
N ILE A 10 -1.29 -29.23 -41.51
CA ILE A 10 -1.80 -28.01 -40.86
C ILE A 10 -1.14 -27.91 -39.48
N VAL A 11 -0.17 -27.00 -39.35
CA VAL A 11 0.42 -26.64 -38.09
C VAL A 11 -0.54 -25.68 -37.39
N LEU A 12 -1.27 -26.19 -36.39
CA LEU A 12 -2.13 -25.41 -35.52
C LEU A 12 -1.25 -24.67 -34.51
N ILE A 13 -0.94 -23.39 -34.77
CA ILE A 13 -0.25 -22.53 -33.79
C ILE A 13 -1.30 -22.08 -32.76
N ILE A 14 -1.34 -22.76 -31.62
CA ILE A 14 -2.10 -22.31 -30.47
C ILE A 14 -1.30 -21.14 -29.88
N GLY A 15 -1.69 -19.91 -30.22
CA GLY A 15 -1.18 -18.71 -29.60
C GLY A 15 -1.65 -18.64 -28.14
N LEU A 16 -0.75 -19.01 -27.22
CA LEU A 16 -0.93 -18.77 -25.79
C LEU A 16 -0.76 -17.26 -25.56
N SER A 17 -1.85 -16.50 -25.66
CA SER A 17 -1.88 -15.11 -25.22
C SER A 17 -1.85 -15.10 -23.69
N ALA A 18 -0.65 -15.16 -23.11
CA ALA A 18 -0.43 -14.77 -21.73
C ALA A 18 -0.78 -13.29 -21.63
N SER A 19 -1.96 -12.97 -21.13
CA SER A 19 -2.30 -11.62 -20.69
C SER A 19 -1.32 -11.28 -19.56
N LEU A 20 -0.20 -10.60 -19.88
CA LEU A 20 0.60 -9.91 -18.89
C LEU A 20 -0.31 -8.87 -18.27
N SER A 21 -0.89 -9.19 -17.13
CA SER A 21 -1.45 -8.18 -16.23
C SER A 21 -0.28 -7.28 -15.84
N ALA A 22 -0.18 -6.10 -16.46
CA ALA A 22 0.86 -5.13 -16.14
C ALA A 22 0.76 -4.86 -14.64
N ALA A 23 1.77 -5.28 -13.89
CA ALA A 23 1.86 -4.99 -12.47
C ALA A 23 1.80 -3.48 -12.32
N LYS A 24 0.74 -2.99 -11.67
CA LYS A 24 0.49 -1.56 -11.54
C LYS A 24 1.63 -0.92 -10.74
N ALA A 25 2.08 0.27 -11.18
CA ALA A 25 3.25 0.92 -10.59
C ALA A 25 3.09 1.11 -9.06
N PRO A 26 4.18 1.04 -8.27
CA PRO A 26 4.12 1.31 -6.83
C PRO A 26 3.57 2.70 -6.48
N SER A 27 3.60 3.63 -7.44
CA SER A 27 3.04 4.98 -7.32
C SER A 27 1.52 5.06 -7.47
N ASP A 28 0.85 3.99 -7.89
CA ASP A 28 -0.59 4.02 -8.15
C ASP A 28 -1.38 3.45 -6.97
N LEU A 29 -2.38 4.17 -6.49
CA LEU A 29 -3.35 3.67 -5.53
C LEU A 29 -4.44 2.88 -6.27
N THR A 30 -4.82 1.72 -5.75
CA THR A 30 -5.74 0.79 -6.41
C THR A 30 -6.77 0.20 -5.45
N GLN A 31 -7.84 -0.40 -5.98
CA GLN A 31 -8.78 -1.17 -5.18
C GLN A 31 -8.13 -2.38 -4.47
N ALA A 32 -7.11 -2.99 -5.08
CA ALA A 32 -6.36 -4.06 -4.44
C ALA A 32 -5.61 -3.57 -3.19
N ASP A 33 -5.12 -2.32 -3.22
CA ASP A 33 -4.47 -1.70 -2.07
C ASP A 33 -5.47 -1.43 -0.94
N CYS A 34 -6.70 -1.02 -1.29
CA CYS A 34 -7.77 -0.87 -0.30
C CYS A 34 -8.07 -2.20 0.41
N ARG A 35 -8.14 -3.32 -0.33
CA ARG A 35 -8.32 -4.67 0.24
C ARG A 35 -7.11 -5.13 1.05
N ALA A 36 -5.90 -4.79 0.64
CA ALA A 36 -4.70 -5.13 1.41
C ALA A 36 -4.66 -4.45 2.78
N ILE A 37 -5.23 -3.25 2.87
CA ILE A 37 -5.36 -2.47 4.10
C ILE A 37 -6.59 -2.89 4.90
N PHE A 38 -7.76 -2.91 4.26
CA PHE A 38 -9.06 -3.27 4.82
C PHE A 38 -9.61 -4.49 4.05
N PRO A 39 -9.48 -5.72 4.58
CA PRO A 39 -9.87 -6.94 3.85
C PRO A 39 -11.32 -6.97 3.37
N GLY A 40 -12.24 -6.30 4.09
CA GLY A 40 -13.65 -6.16 3.70
C GLY A 40 -13.90 -5.17 2.56
N ALA A 41 -12.91 -4.34 2.18
CA ALA A 41 -13.10 -3.30 1.17
C ALA A 41 -13.40 -3.91 -0.21
N ASN A 42 -14.60 -3.69 -0.70
CA ASN A 42 -15.05 -4.12 -2.03
C ASN A 42 -15.41 -2.94 -2.94
N SER A 43 -15.47 -1.72 -2.37
CA SER A 43 -15.67 -0.46 -3.07
C SER A 43 -14.69 0.60 -2.57
N SER A 44 -14.41 1.59 -3.40
CA SER A 44 -13.61 2.77 -3.04
C SER A 44 -14.08 3.99 -3.81
N GLU A 45 -13.95 5.14 -3.18
CA GLU A 45 -14.21 6.43 -3.80
C GLU A 45 -13.14 6.79 -4.85
N LYS A 46 -13.37 7.88 -5.57
CA LYS A 46 -12.41 8.42 -6.53
C LYS A 46 -11.10 8.77 -5.82
N ILE A 47 -9.99 8.31 -6.38
CA ILE A 47 -8.65 8.64 -5.90
C ILE A 47 -8.41 10.15 -6.06
N ARG A 48 -7.93 10.76 -5.00
CA ARG A 48 -7.60 12.19 -4.91
C ARG A 48 -6.12 12.34 -4.57
N THR A 49 -5.54 13.47 -4.96
CA THR A 49 -4.14 13.80 -4.68
C THR A 49 -4.08 15.06 -3.84
N LEU A 50 -3.32 15.02 -2.77
CA LEU A 50 -3.00 16.20 -1.95
C LEU A 50 -1.77 16.92 -2.50
N GLU A 51 -1.60 18.20 -2.16
CA GLU A 51 -0.46 19.03 -2.58
C GLU A 51 0.90 18.41 -2.23
N SER A 52 0.96 17.62 -1.14
CA SER A 52 2.15 16.86 -0.72
C SER A 52 2.49 15.68 -1.64
N GLY A 53 1.70 15.43 -2.69
CA GLY A 53 1.84 14.25 -3.55
C GLY A 53 1.35 12.95 -2.91
N VAL A 54 0.65 13.02 -1.78
CA VAL A 54 -0.02 11.89 -1.16
C VAL A 54 -1.32 11.61 -1.91
N LEU A 55 -1.50 10.39 -2.39
CA LEU A 55 -2.75 9.89 -2.95
C LEU A 55 -3.62 9.35 -1.81
N TRP A 56 -4.93 9.50 -1.94
CA TRP A 56 -5.86 8.94 -0.97
C TRP A 56 -7.21 8.60 -1.57
N THR A 57 -7.93 7.69 -0.91
CA THR A 57 -9.31 7.33 -1.20
C THR A 57 -10.02 6.86 0.06
N GLU A 58 -11.33 6.81 0.01
CA GLU A 58 -12.18 6.18 1.02
C GLU A 58 -12.38 4.72 0.66
N ALA A 59 -12.30 3.83 1.64
CA ALA A 59 -12.55 2.40 1.50
C ALA A 59 -13.89 2.04 2.13
N TRP A 60 -14.72 1.32 1.38
CA TRP A 60 -16.07 0.95 1.76
C TRP A 60 -16.31 -0.55 1.60
N GLU A 61 -17.14 -1.10 2.44
CA GLU A 61 -17.72 -2.42 2.30
C GLU A 61 -19.18 -2.28 1.87
N GLN A 62 -19.50 -2.81 0.68
CA GLN A 62 -20.88 -2.87 0.19
C GLN A 62 -21.49 -4.20 0.60
N GLY A 63 -22.64 -4.14 1.24
CA GLY A 63 -23.40 -5.32 1.62
C GLY A 63 -23.87 -6.13 0.41
N ALA A 64 -23.88 -7.47 0.52
CA ALA A 64 -24.27 -8.37 -0.57
C ALA A 64 -25.76 -8.25 -0.97
N TRP A 65 -26.62 -7.65 -0.15
CA TRP A 65 -28.07 -7.69 -0.28
C TRP A 65 -28.77 -6.33 -0.16
N GLY A 66 -28.08 -5.22 -0.40
CA GLY A 66 -28.75 -3.91 -0.31
C GLY A 66 -27.80 -2.72 -0.27
N PRO A 67 -28.36 -1.52 -0.11
CA PRO A 67 -27.58 -0.29 -0.17
C PRO A 67 -26.78 0.02 1.10
N ALA A 68 -26.64 -0.92 2.02
CA ALA A 68 -25.86 -0.73 3.22
C ALA A 68 -24.36 -0.68 2.84
N GLU A 69 -23.80 0.50 2.87
CA GLU A 69 -22.37 0.75 2.72
C GLU A 69 -21.77 1.03 4.09
N GLU A 70 -20.74 0.28 4.45
CA GLU A 70 -19.98 0.52 5.68
C GLU A 70 -18.66 1.22 5.33
N PHE A 71 -18.43 2.38 5.92
CA PHE A 71 -17.17 3.09 5.80
C PHE A 71 -16.11 2.40 6.66
N LEU A 72 -15.07 1.86 6.02
CA LEU A 72 -13.98 1.16 6.69
C LEU A 72 -12.85 2.09 7.09
N GLY A 73 -12.63 3.16 6.34
CA GLY A 73 -11.58 4.13 6.62
C GLY A 73 -10.99 4.75 5.36
N TYR A 74 -9.89 5.46 5.57
CA TYR A 74 -9.12 6.11 4.51
C TYR A 74 -7.89 5.27 4.18
N VAL A 75 -7.56 5.16 2.89
CA VAL A 75 -6.31 4.57 2.41
C VAL A 75 -5.48 5.67 1.76
N PHE A 76 -4.26 5.83 2.24
CA PHE A 76 -3.29 6.78 1.74
C PHE A 76 -2.12 6.04 1.10
N LEU A 77 -1.53 6.63 0.06
CA LEU A 77 -0.32 6.16 -0.59
C LEU A 77 0.66 7.32 -0.77
N LYS A 78 1.89 7.13 -0.33
CA LYS A 78 3.02 8.02 -0.63
C LYS A 78 4.06 7.26 -1.44
N PRO A 79 4.28 7.62 -2.71
CA PRO A 79 5.43 7.13 -3.47
C PRO A 79 6.72 7.73 -2.93
N LEU A 80 7.75 6.89 -2.76
CA LEU A 80 9.08 7.28 -2.29
C LEU A 80 10.16 6.69 -3.19
N GLN A 81 11.32 7.31 -3.22
CA GLN A 81 12.53 6.75 -3.84
C GLN A 81 13.39 6.09 -2.77
N HIS A 82 13.78 4.85 -2.98
CA HIS A 82 14.69 4.11 -2.12
C HIS A 82 15.65 3.28 -2.99
N GLU A 83 16.96 3.53 -2.88
CA GLU A 83 18.00 2.85 -3.67
C GLU A 83 17.70 2.79 -5.18
N GLY A 84 17.24 3.90 -5.76
CA GLY A 84 16.93 4.01 -7.19
C GLY A 84 15.63 3.32 -7.63
N LYS A 85 14.86 2.75 -6.70
CA LYS A 85 13.54 2.15 -6.95
C LYS A 85 12.44 3.00 -6.37
N THR A 86 11.31 3.05 -7.06
CA THR A 86 10.08 3.62 -6.49
C THR A 86 9.41 2.58 -5.62
N ILE A 87 9.16 2.91 -4.35
CA ILE A 87 8.34 2.14 -3.44
C ILE A 87 7.11 2.95 -3.06
N GLY A 88 6.01 2.29 -2.70
CA GLY A 88 4.79 2.94 -2.23
C GLY A 88 4.54 2.61 -0.76
N VAL A 89 4.51 3.61 0.11
CA VAL A 89 4.07 3.45 1.50
C VAL A 89 2.56 3.62 1.56
N LEU A 90 1.85 2.56 1.94
CA LEU A 90 0.40 2.53 2.13
C LEU A 90 0.07 2.65 3.62
N VAL A 91 -0.87 3.51 3.95
CA VAL A 91 -1.37 3.68 5.32
C VAL A 91 -2.89 3.66 5.32
N GLY A 92 -3.47 2.75 6.09
CA GLY A 92 -4.88 2.76 6.42
C GLY A 92 -5.13 3.53 7.71
N MET A 93 -6.15 4.38 7.71
CA MET A 93 -6.57 5.14 8.89
C MET A 93 -8.06 5.01 9.11
N THR A 94 -8.47 4.94 10.36
CA THR A 94 -9.87 5.05 10.75
C THR A 94 -10.41 6.47 10.50
N ASN A 95 -11.71 6.65 10.64
CA ASN A 95 -12.38 7.96 10.61
C ASN A 95 -11.89 8.92 11.72
N THR A 96 -11.26 8.40 12.77
CA THR A 96 -10.70 9.18 13.89
C THR A 96 -9.20 9.45 13.73
N GLY A 97 -8.60 9.13 12.57
CA GLY A 97 -7.18 9.36 12.31
C GLY A 97 -6.21 8.41 13.00
N VAL A 98 -6.72 7.27 13.47
CA VAL A 98 -5.87 6.21 14.02
C VAL A 98 -5.38 5.30 12.91
N ILE A 99 -4.08 5.03 12.86
CA ILE A 99 -3.49 4.11 11.89
C ILE A 99 -3.96 2.68 12.20
N SER A 100 -4.63 2.07 11.25
CA SER A 100 -5.09 0.67 11.30
C SER A 100 -4.03 -0.30 10.80
N LYS A 101 -3.35 0.06 9.71
CA LYS A 101 -2.33 -0.77 9.07
C LYS A 101 -1.37 0.07 8.24
N VAL A 102 -0.11 -0.37 8.18
CA VAL A 102 0.89 0.12 7.21
C VAL A 102 1.33 -1.04 6.34
N SER A 103 1.56 -0.80 5.06
CA SER A 103 2.09 -1.76 4.10
C SER A 103 3.02 -1.06 3.11
N VAL A 104 3.88 -1.81 2.43
CA VAL A 104 4.82 -1.28 1.43
C VAL A 104 4.62 -2.02 0.11
N LYS A 105 4.54 -1.29 -0.99
CA LYS A 105 4.46 -1.80 -2.37
C LYS A 105 5.79 -1.66 -3.07
N GLY A 106 6.06 -2.56 -4.01
CA GLY A 106 7.25 -2.50 -4.86
C GLY A 106 8.54 -2.92 -4.17
N LEU A 107 8.43 -3.49 -2.97
CA LEU A 107 9.52 -4.07 -2.22
C LEU A 107 9.03 -5.26 -1.40
N ASP A 108 9.68 -6.41 -1.60
CA ASP A 108 9.42 -7.63 -0.83
C ASP A 108 10.30 -7.70 0.41
N GLY A 109 9.86 -8.48 1.40
CA GLY A 109 10.67 -8.78 2.59
C GLY A 109 10.75 -7.65 3.62
N VAL A 110 9.86 -6.68 3.58
CA VAL A 110 9.73 -5.69 4.66
C VAL A 110 9.23 -6.37 5.92
N ASP A 111 9.91 -6.14 7.04
CA ASP A 111 9.57 -6.77 8.33
C ASP A 111 8.19 -6.32 8.82
N GLU A 112 7.27 -7.26 8.92
CA GLU A 112 5.90 -7.02 9.42
C GLU A 112 5.90 -6.54 10.89
N ALA A 113 6.85 -6.97 11.72
CA ALA A 113 6.97 -6.49 13.10
C ALA A 113 7.37 -5.01 13.15
N PHE A 114 8.17 -4.54 12.17
CA PHE A 114 8.46 -3.13 12.00
C PHE A 114 7.20 -2.35 11.61
N LEU A 115 6.45 -2.82 10.61
CA LEU A 115 5.23 -2.16 10.15
C LEU A 115 4.13 -2.14 11.22
N ALA A 116 4.06 -3.18 12.04
CA ALA A 116 3.08 -3.27 13.14
C ALA A 116 3.24 -2.18 14.21
N GLN A 117 4.44 -1.60 14.38
CA GLN A 117 4.71 -0.53 15.35
C GLN A 117 3.95 0.77 15.06
N PHE A 118 3.50 0.97 13.82
CA PHE A 118 2.72 2.14 13.43
C PHE A 118 1.24 2.02 13.81
N ARG A 119 0.75 0.79 13.98
CA ARG A 119 -0.66 0.53 14.30
C ARG A 119 -1.04 1.18 15.65
N GLY A 120 -2.21 1.80 15.66
CA GLY A 120 -2.72 2.49 16.85
C GLY A 120 -2.15 3.89 17.08
N LYS A 121 -1.12 4.31 16.30
CA LYS A 121 -0.66 5.70 16.34
C LYS A 121 -1.68 6.61 15.66
N THR A 122 -1.77 7.84 16.15
CA THR A 122 -2.61 8.89 15.55
C THR A 122 -1.78 9.81 14.67
N THR A 123 -2.43 10.70 13.95
CA THR A 123 -1.77 11.74 13.15
C THR A 123 -0.84 12.66 13.97
N GLN A 124 -1.02 12.71 15.29
CA GLN A 124 -0.18 13.44 16.25
C GLN A 124 0.92 12.56 16.89
N GLY A 125 1.00 11.29 16.48
CA GLY A 125 1.96 10.34 17.02
C GLY A 125 3.41 10.65 16.66
N SER A 126 4.36 10.08 17.41
CA SER A 126 5.77 10.10 17.01
C SER A 126 6.03 9.00 15.97
N PHE A 127 6.65 9.40 14.85
CA PHE A 127 7.09 8.51 13.78
C PHE A 127 8.62 8.48 13.66
N ASP A 128 9.31 9.13 14.61
CA ASP A 128 10.77 9.17 14.61
C ASP A 128 11.35 7.81 15.02
N LEU A 129 12.47 7.45 14.40
CA LEU A 129 13.18 6.23 14.74
C LEU A 129 13.92 6.40 16.09
N MET A 130 13.96 5.31 16.85
CA MET A 130 14.81 5.21 18.03
C MET A 130 16.27 5.30 17.64
N ARG A 131 17.04 6.10 18.37
CA ARG A 131 18.49 6.27 18.20
C ARG A 131 19.28 5.72 19.37
N THR A 132 18.67 5.74 20.57
CA THR A 132 19.29 5.27 21.80
C THR A 132 18.33 4.37 22.58
N PRO A 133 18.83 3.54 23.51
CA PRO A 133 17.98 2.71 24.38
C PRO A 133 17.01 3.53 25.22
N GLU A 134 17.38 4.75 25.61
CA GLU A 134 16.56 5.66 26.41
C GLU A 134 15.31 6.12 25.67
N ASP A 135 15.33 6.08 24.33
CA ASP A 135 14.19 6.39 23.47
C ASP A 135 12.98 5.44 23.71
N LEU A 136 13.22 4.28 24.32
CA LEU A 136 12.14 3.36 24.76
C LEU A 136 11.24 3.98 25.84
N LEU A 137 11.76 4.93 26.61
CA LEU A 137 11.06 5.56 27.72
C LEU A 137 10.32 6.84 27.30
N VAL A 138 10.47 7.25 26.03
CA VAL A 138 9.81 8.46 25.51
C VAL A 138 8.35 8.18 25.16
N VAL A 139 7.47 9.09 25.54
CA VAL A 139 6.03 9.04 25.20
C VAL A 139 5.71 10.26 24.32
N PRO A 140 5.11 10.08 23.13
CA PRO A 140 4.73 8.82 22.49
C PRO A 140 5.93 7.99 22.02
N ALA A 141 5.80 6.67 22.08
CA ALA A 141 6.89 5.74 21.74
C ALA A 141 7.41 5.94 20.33
N LYS A 142 8.73 6.01 20.16
CA LYS A 142 9.41 6.03 18.89
C LYS A 142 9.37 4.66 18.19
N ILE A 143 9.75 4.63 16.92
CA ILE A 143 9.75 3.42 16.08
C ILE A 143 11.12 2.75 16.14
N ARG A 144 11.17 1.46 16.45
CA ARG A 144 12.40 0.66 16.38
C ARG A 144 12.69 0.32 14.91
N ALA A 145 13.88 0.65 14.42
CA ALA A 145 14.29 0.32 13.06
C ALA A 145 14.39 -1.20 12.83
N MET A 146 14.22 -1.62 11.59
CA MET A 146 14.53 -2.99 11.16
C MET A 146 16.01 -3.28 11.34
N GLN A 147 16.33 -4.48 11.81
CA GLN A 147 17.71 -4.91 11.97
C GLN A 147 18.42 -4.96 10.61
N GLY A 148 19.58 -4.33 10.51
CA GLY A 148 20.40 -4.31 9.29
C GLY A 148 19.85 -3.41 8.16
N ASN A 149 18.72 -2.72 8.35
CA ASN A 149 18.14 -1.87 7.29
C ASN A 149 17.61 -0.53 7.81
N LEU A 150 18.51 0.27 8.38
CA LEU A 150 18.18 1.57 8.95
C LEU A 150 17.68 2.57 7.89
N ALA A 151 18.28 2.55 6.68
CA ALA A 151 17.94 3.49 5.62
C ALA A 151 16.49 3.27 5.13
N LEU A 152 16.07 2.01 4.91
CA LEU A 152 14.71 1.67 4.53
C LEU A 152 13.73 2.01 5.66
N SER A 153 14.08 1.69 6.90
CA SER A 153 13.25 2.03 8.08
C SER A 153 13.00 3.54 8.15
N ALA A 154 14.04 4.35 7.91
CA ALA A 154 13.94 5.81 7.89
C ALA A 154 13.01 6.30 6.75
N SER A 155 13.18 5.74 5.54
CA SER A 155 12.35 6.09 4.38
C SER A 155 10.87 5.79 4.63
N ILE A 156 10.56 4.60 5.16
CA ILE A 156 9.18 4.19 5.46
C ILE A 156 8.61 5.08 6.59
N ALA A 157 9.34 5.27 7.69
CA ALA A 157 8.87 6.09 8.81
C ALA A 157 8.61 7.55 8.37
N GLN A 158 9.47 8.11 7.52
CA GLN A 158 9.26 9.42 6.93
C GLN A 158 8.02 9.45 6.04
N GLY A 159 7.80 8.43 5.20
CA GLY A 159 6.59 8.31 4.38
C GLY A 159 5.31 8.26 5.22
N VAL A 160 5.30 7.49 6.30
CA VAL A 160 4.17 7.43 7.23
C VAL A 160 3.95 8.79 7.91
N LYS A 161 5.02 9.49 8.32
CA LYS A 161 4.96 10.83 8.92
C LYS A 161 4.34 11.86 7.96
N GLU A 162 4.74 11.85 6.70
CA GLU A 162 4.18 12.73 5.66
C GLU A 162 2.70 12.42 5.39
N ILE A 163 2.33 11.14 5.35
CA ILE A 163 0.93 10.73 5.23
C ILE A 163 0.13 11.21 6.44
N ALA A 164 0.62 11.01 7.65
CA ALA A 164 -0.05 11.44 8.87
C ALA A 164 -0.29 12.96 8.90
N ALA A 165 0.71 13.73 8.49
CA ALA A 165 0.58 15.19 8.37
C ALA A 165 -0.47 15.59 7.31
N ALA A 166 -0.49 14.89 6.17
CA ALA A 166 -1.43 15.13 5.08
C ALA A 166 -2.86 14.72 5.47
N ALA A 167 -3.01 13.62 6.21
CA ALA A 167 -4.29 13.07 6.64
C ALA A 167 -5.09 14.04 7.54
N ASN A 168 -4.43 14.93 8.29
CA ASN A 168 -5.11 15.96 9.07
C ASN A 168 -6.01 16.90 8.24
N LYS A 169 -5.81 16.95 6.91
CA LYS A 169 -6.65 17.74 5.99
C LYS A 169 -7.87 16.95 5.49
N VAL A 170 -7.90 15.65 5.70
CA VAL A 170 -8.90 14.72 5.14
C VAL A 170 -9.76 14.11 6.23
N VAL A 171 -9.13 13.59 7.27
CA VAL A 171 -9.79 12.98 8.44
C VAL A 171 -10.37 14.09 9.31
N LYS A 172 -11.66 14.01 9.59
CA LYS A 172 -12.43 15.02 10.34
C LYS A 172 -12.79 14.50 11.72
#